data_42b23da22e0a36f5cb23ea81eaedac66
#
_entry.id   42b23da22e0a36f5cb23ea81eaedac66
#
_cell.length_a   1.000
_cell.length_b   1.000
_cell.length_c   1.000
_cell.angle_alpha   90.00
_cell.angle_beta   90.00
_cell.angle_gamma   90.00
#
_symmetry.space_group_name_H-M   'P 1'
#
loop_
_entity.id
_entity.type
_entity.pdbx_description
1 polymer ?
#
loop_
_entity_poly.entity_id
_entity_poly.type
_entity_poly.pdbx_seq_one_letter_code
_entity_poly.pdbx_strand_id
1 'polypeptide(L)'
;MTYLTRRTALQAIAATGTSFIGITEALANALSLATSASSNDDEFWFTVRQAYAIDPTIVNLNNGGVAPSPRSVQDALRRATERANEIPAYEMWRNQEPQIETVRQRLATMFGVDQEEIAITRNASEALETVQLGYRLRAGDEVVTTTQDYPRMLTTWEQRERRDGIVVKRVKYPTPLVNSDDFVDAVVSAITPQTKVVHISHIVFLTGQILPVQSICRIARERGILSIVDGAHSFAHIPFRRADLDCDVFATSLHKWLSAPIGTGMLYVRKDLIPSIWPLMAAPKTMDADIRKFEEIGTHPAAVHNAIGDAITFHQ
;
A
#
# COMPACT_ATOMS: atom_id res chain seq x y z
N MET A 1 1.05 14.13 21.00
CA MET A 1 -0.24 13.98 20.31
C MET A 1 -0.78 12.60 20.66
N THR A 2 -1.92 12.55 21.36
CA THR A 2 -2.54 11.30 21.80
C THR A 2 -3.15 10.62 20.56
N TYR A 3 -2.66 9.45 20.19
CA TYR A 3 -3.24 8.66 19.10
C TYR A 3 -4.68 8.28 19.45
N LEU A 4 -5.63 8.64 18.60
CA LEU A 4 -6.98 8.13 18.67
C LEU A 4 -6.92 6.61 18.46
N THR A 5 -7.23 5.84 19.49
CA THR A 5 -7.35 4.39 19.36
C THR A 5 -8.59 4.06 18.51
N ARG A 6 -8.63 2.88 17.87
CA ARG A 6 -9.84 2.38 17.16
C ARG A 6 -11.11 2.58 17.99
N ARG A 7 -11.03 2.36 19.28
CA ARG A 7 -12.10 2.57 20.23
C ARG A 7 -12.58 4.01 20.30
N THR A 8 -11.68 4.98 20.29
CA THR A 8 -12.02 6.42 20.39
C THR A 8 -12.66 6.93 19.11
N ALA A 9 -12.22 6.44 17.93
CA ALA A 9 -12.83 6.77 16.65
C ALA A 9 -14.25 6.20 16.53
N LEU A 10 -14.45 4.94 16.94
CA LEU A 10 -15.77 4.30 16.98
C LEU A 10 -16.73 5.02 17.93
N GLN A 11 -16.25 5.49 19.09
CA GLN A 11 -17.02 6.30 20.01
C GLN A 11 -17.41 7.67 19.44
N ALA A 12 -16.53 8.32 18.66
CA ALA A 12 -16.81 9.60 18.02
C ALA A 12 -17.89 9.47 16.93
N ILE A 13 -17.89 8.37 16.16
CA ILE A 13 -18.92 8.08 15.14
C ILE A 13 -20.28 7.83 15.80
N ALA A 14 -20.32 7.11 16.92
CA ALA A 14 -21.56 6.87 17.68
C ALA A 14 -22.14 8.18 18.29
N ALA A 15 -21.28 9.12 18.68
CA ALA A 15 -21.67 10.38 19.30
C ALA A 15 -22.19 11.44 18.30
N THR A 16 -21.85 11.35 17.00
CA THR A 16 -22.21 12.38 16.00
C THR A 16 -23.57 12.19 15.33
N GLY A 17 -24.31 11.12 15.65
CA GLY A 17 -25.71 10.94 15.22
C GLY A 17 -25.96 10.95 13.71
N THR A 18 -24.95 10.82 12.89
CA THR A 18 -25.08 10.78 11.42
C THR A 18 -25.60 9.40 11.01
N SER A 19 -26.89 9.33 10.72
CA SER A 19 -27.56 8.17 10.14
C SER A 19 -27.00 7.89 8.74
N PHE A 20 -26.00 7.03 8.65
CA PHE A 20 -25.64 6.42 7.37
C PHE A 20 -26.68 5.34 7.06
N ILE A 21 -27.58 5.63 6.14
CA ILE A 21 -28.48 4.65 5.54
C ILE A 21 -27.59 3.61 4.84
N GLY A 22 -27.50 2.40 5.40
CA GLY A 22 -26.74 1.29 4.84
C GLY A 22 -25.73 0.61 5.77
N ILE A 23 -25.63 1.03 7.03
CA ILE A 23 -24.87 0.26 8.03
C ILE A 23 -25.65 -1.03 8.28
N THR A 24 -25.07 -2.16 7.96
CA THR A 24 -25.69 -3.45 8.28
C THR A 24 -25.82 -3.58 9.80
N GLU A 25 -26.87 -4.27 10.26
CA GLU A 25 -27.13 -4.51 11.68
C GLU A 25 -25.90 -5.12 12.41
N ALA A 26 -25.13 -5.94 11.70
CA ALA A 26 -23.87 -6.50 12.19
C ALA A 26 -22.81 -5.42 12.50
N LEU A 27 -22.68 -4.38 11.68
CA LEU A 27 -21.73 -3.29 11.92
C LEU A 27 -22.19 -2.39 13.06
N ALA A 28 -23.50 -2.11 13.17
CA ALA A 28 -24.07 -1.36 14.29
C ALA A 28 -23.88 -2.12 15.61
N ASN A 29 -24.04 -3.45 15.61
CA ASN A 29 -23.78 -4.29 16.77
C ASN A 29 -22.28 -4.33 17.13
N ALA A 30 -21.38 -4.41 16.14
CA ALA A 30 -19.92 -4.33 16.35
C ALA A 30 -19.51 -2.99 16.97
N LEU A 31 -20.11 -1.88 16.52
CA LEU A 31 -19.89 -0.54 17.07
C LEU A 31 -20.37 -0.44 18.52
N SER A 32 -21.55 -1.00 18.83
CA SER A 32 -22.10 -1.05 20.19
C SER A 32 -21.23 -1.87 21.14
N LEU A 33 -20.74 -3.04 20.71
CA LEU A 33 -19.85 -3.90 21.49
C LEU A 33 -18.45 -3.30 21.66
N ALA A 34 -17.90 -2.63 20.63
CA ALA A 34 -16.60 -1.97 20.71
C ALA A 34 -16.52 -0.86 21.78
N THR A 35 -17.65 -0.29 22.18
CA THR A 35 -17.70 0.70 23.26
C THR A 35 -17.56 0.07 24.66
N SER A 36 -17.77 -1.24 24.81
CA SER A 36 -17.76 -1.97 26.08
C SER A 36 -16.72 -3.09 26.15
N ALA A 37 -16.23 -3.59 25.02
CA ALA A 37 -15.37 -4.76 24.93
C ALA A 37 -13.88 -4.43 24.95
N SER A 38 -13.07 -5.33 25.54
CA SER A 38 -11.60 -5.32 25.39
C SER A 38 -11.21 -5.97 24.07
N SER A 39 -10.00 -5.68 23.56
CA SER A 39 -9.48 -6.30 22.32
C SER A 39 -9.31 -7.84 22.41
N ASN A 40 -9.46 -8.40 23.61
CA ASN A 40 -9.39 -9.85 23.89
C ASN A 40 -10.77 -10.46 24.16
N ASP A 41 -11.85 -9.74 23.85
CA ASP A 41 -13.23 -10.21 24.03
C ASP A 41 -13.65 -11.07 22.82
N ASP A 42 -13.92 -12.33 23.05
CA ASP A 42 -14.33 -13.29 22.00
C ASP A 42 -15.64 -12.86 21.30
N GLU A 43 -16.56 -12.21 22.02
CA GLU A 43 -17.80 -11.70 21.45
C GLU A 43 -17.56 -10.54 20.48
N PHE A 44 -16.61 -9.65 20.81
CA PHE A 44 -16.19 -8.58 19.90
C PHE A 44 -15.61 -9.16 18.60
N TRP A 45 -14.67 -10.10 18.70
CA TRP A 45 -14.07 -10.70 17.51
C TRP A 45 -15.02 -11.56 16.70
N PHE A 46 -15.96 -12.23 17.37
CA PHE A 46 -17.05 -12.91 16.68
C PHE A 46 -17.89 -11.91 15.86
N THR A 47 -18.23 -10.77 16.42
CA THR A 47 -18.99 -9.71 15.73
C THR A 47 -18.20 -9.11 14.56
N VAL A 48 -16.91 -8.83 14.73
CA VAL A 48 -16.03 -8.38 13.64
C VAL A 48 -16.02 -9.41 12.51
N ARG A 49 -15.94 -10.71 12.82
CA ARG A 49 -16.00 -11.78 11.83
C ARG A 49 -17.28 -11.77 11.00
N GLN A 50 -18.43 -11.40 11.59
CA GLN A 50 -19.72 -11.31 10.88
C GLN A 50 -19.73 -10.20 9.82
N ALA A 51 -18.83 -9.23 9.89
CA ALA A 51 -18.66 -8.20 8.86
C ALA A 51 -18.10 -8.75 7.54
N TYR A 52 -17.60 -9.99 7.52
CA TYR A 52 -17.03 -10.64 6.34
C TYR A 52 -17.94 -11.76 5.84
N ALA A 53 -17.94 -11.99 4.51
CA ALA A 53 -18.62 -13.11 3.87
C ALA A 53 -17.60 -14.24 3.57
N ILE A 54 -17.07 -14.85 4.63
CA ILE A 54 -16.07 -15.93 4.52
C ILE A 54 -16.80 -17.29 4.58
N ASP A 55 -16.35 -18.24 3.76
CA ASP A 55 -16.81 -19.61 3.83
C ASP A 55 -16.53 -20.19 5.24
N PRO A 56 -17.56 -20.62 6.00
CA PRO A 56 -17.37 -21.08 7.37
C PRO A 56 -16.60 -22.41 7.48
N THR A 57 -16.44 -23.13 6.39
CA THR A 57 -15.72 -24.42 6.36
C THR A 57 -14.21 -24.24 6.17
N ILE A 58 -13.74 -23.01 5.85
CA ILE A 58 -12.34 -22.70 5.58
C ILE A 58 -11.80 -21.77 6.65
N VAL A 59 -10.66 -22.11 7.22
CA VAL A 59 -9.84 -21.20 8.05
C VAL A 59 -8.83 -20.54 7.15
N ASN A 60 -9.11 -19.29 6.75
CA ASN A 60 -8.19 -18.52 5.91
C ASN A 60 -7.03 -17.93 6.74
N LEU A 61 -5.84 -18.48 6.59
CA LEU A 61 -4.61 -18.02 7.23
C LEU A 61 -3.71 -17.22 6.26
N ASN A 62 -4.17 -16.95 5.01
CA ASN A 62 -3.39 -16.27 3.99
C ASN A 62 -3.98 -14.91 3.58
N ASN A 63 -4.41 -14.10 4.53
CA ASN A 63 -4.83 -12.72 4.27
C ASN A 63 -3.67 -11.84 3.73
N GLY A 64 -2.41 -12.24 3.99
CA GLY A 64 -1.24 -11.61 3.41
C GLY A 64 -1.08 -11.84 1.91
N GLY A 65 -1.69 -12.87 1.34
CA GLY A 65 -1.81 -13.05 -0.11
C GLY A 65 -2.88 -12.14 -0.69
N VAL A 66 -4.13 -12.39 -0.29
CA VAL A 66 -5.33 -11.60 -0.58
C VAL A 66 -6.27 -11.72 0.61
N ALA A 67 -6.73 -10.60 1.15
CA ALA A 67 -7.74 -10.59 2.22
C ALA A 67 -9.17 -10.48 1.64
N PRO A 68 -10.17 -11.07 2.30
CA PRO A 68 -11.55 -10.79 1.96
C PRO A 68 -11.89 -9.33 2.30
N SER A 69 -12.66 -8.67 1.45
CA SER A 69 -13.21 -7.35 1.77
C SER A 69 -14.42 -7.50 2.70
N PRO A 70 -14.63 -6.58 3.65
CA PRO A 70 -15.85 -6.52 4.46
C PRO A 70 -17.11 -6.37 3.59
N ARG A 71 -18.27 -6.80 4.09
CA ARG A 71 -19.56 -6.67 3.38
C ARG A 71 -19.86 -5.22 2.97
N SER A 72 -19.59 -4.24 3.83
CA SER A 72 -19.74 -2.82 3.52
C SER A 72 -18.96 -2.39 2.28
N VAL A 73 -17.71 -2.87 2.16
CA VAL A 73 -16.83 -2.59 1.00
C VAL A 73 -17.36 -3.28 -0.27
N GLN A 74 -17.78 -4.55 -0.13
CA GLN A 74 -18.37 -5.30 -1.25
C GLN A 74 -19.67 -4.64 -1.75
N ASP A 75 -20.52 -4.19 -0.84
CA ASP A 75 -21.78 -3.52 -1.16
C ASP A 75 -21.54 -2.14 -1.82
N ALA A 76 -20.55 -1.38 -1.37
CA ALA A 76 -20.16 -0.12 -2.00
C ALA A 76 -19.66 -0.36 -3.44
N LEU A 77 -18.78 -1.34 -3.63
CA LEU A 77 -18.28 -1.73 -4.96
C LEU A 77 -19.43 -2.15 -5.88
N ARG A 78 -20.35 -3.00 -5.39
CA ARG A 78 -21.49 -3.48 -6.16
C ARG A 78 -22.39 -2.32 -6.61
N ARG A 79 -22.79 -1.45 -5.69
CA ARG A 79 -23.64 -0.27 -6.01
C ARG A 79 -22.98 0.65 -7.02
N ALA A 80 -21.68 0.95 -6.87
CA ALA A 80 -20.96 1.80 -7.82
C ALA A 80 -20.86 1.16 -9.21
N THR A 81 -20.65 -0.18 -9.27
CA THR A 81 -20.60 -0.93 -10.52
C THR A 81 -21.98 -0.96 -11.22
N GLU A 82 -23.06 -1.24 -10.48
CA GLU A 82 -24.42 -1.20 -10.98
C GLU A 82 -24.74 0.18 -11.57
N ARG A 83 -24.43 1.25 -10.83
CA ARG A 83 -24.64 2.62 -11.27
C ARG A 83 -23.86 2.97 -12.55
N ALA A 84 -22.59 2.53 -12.64
CA ALA A 84 -21.79 2.71 -13.84
C ALA A 84 -22.40 2.00 -15.06
N ASN A 85 -23.10 0.87 -14.89
CA ASN A 85 -23.77 0.16 -15.96
C ASN A 85 -25.10 0.82 -16.40
N GLU A 86 -25.76 1.58 -15.52
CA GLU A 86 -26.97 2.32 -15.87
C GLU A 86 -26.68 3.50 -16.81
N ILE A 87 -25.60 4.25 -16.56
CA ILE A 87 -25.24 5.47 -17.32
C ILE A 87 -23.70 5.51 -17.50
N PRO A 88 -23.10 4.63 -18.32
CA PRO A 88 -21.68 4.32 -18.27
C PRO A 88 -20.72 5.51 -18.34
N ALA A 89 -20.72 6.25 -19.44
CA ALA A 89 -19.77 7.34 -19.66
C ALA A 89 -19.97 8.51 -18.69
N TYR A 90 -21.22 8.84 -18.41
CA TYR A 90 -21.53 9.94 -17.50
C TYR A 90 -21.13 9.59 -16.06
N GLU A 91 -21.53 8.42 -15.58
CA GLU A 91 -21.30 8.00 -14.21
C GLU A 91 -19.81 7.79 -13.95
N MET A 92 -19.10 7.10 -14.84
CA MET A 92 -17.66 6.88 -14.67
C MET A 92 -16.88 8.18 -14.67
N TRP A 93 -17.00 8.98 -15.72
CA TRP A 93 -16.10 10.12 -15.93
C TRP A 93 -16.52 11.41 -15.21
N ARG A 94 -17.81 11.58 -14.94
CA ARG A 94 -18.31 12.80 -14.28
C ARG A 94 -18.52 12.66 -12.79
N ASN A 95 -18.78 11.44 -12.31
CA ASN A 95 -19.08 11.20 -10.91
C ASN A 95 -18.00 10.35 -10.22
N GLN A 96 -17.67 9.17 -10.74
CA GLN A 96 -16.81 8.22 -10.03
C GLN A 96 -15.32 8.58 -10.09
N GLU A 97 -14.77 8.95 -11.23
CA GLU A 97 -13.37 9.33 -11.35
C GLU A 97 -13.01 10.53 -10.47
N PRO A 98 -13.80 11.63 -10.42
CA PRO A 98 -13.49 12.73 -9.50
C PRO A 98 -13.48 12.34 -8.01
N GLN A 99 -14.24 11.31 -7.62
CA GLN A 99 -14.28 10.84 -6.23
C GLN A 99 -12.98 10.12 -5.81
N ILE A 100 -12.19 9.63 -6.76
CA ILE A 100 -10.88 9.00 -6.49
C ILE A 100 -9.96 9.97 -5.74
N GLU A 101 -10.06 11.27 -5.98
CA GLU A 101 -9.26 12.28 -5.27
C GLU A 101 -9.55 12.28 -3.75
N THR A 102 -10.79 12.02 -3.34
CA THR A 102 -11.12 11.86 -1.91
C THR A 102 -10.45 10.62 -1.32
N VAL A 103 -10.39 9.54 -2.09
CA VAL A 103 -9.69 8.31 -1.66
C VAL A 103 -8.19 8.56 -1.54
N ARG A 104 -7.59 9.25 -2.51
CA ARG A 104 -6.18 9.66 -2.51
C ARG A 104 -5.84 10.47 -1.26
N GLN A 105 -6.66 11.48 -0.95
CA GLN A 105 -6.49 12.31 0.24
C GLN A 105 -6.56 11.50 1.53
N ARG A 106 -7.48 10.53 1.62
CA ARG A 106 -7.61 9.66 2.80
C ARG A 106 -6.43 8.71 2.97
N LEU A 107 -5.91 8.13 1.87
CA LEU A 107 -4.70 7.32 1.88
C LEU A 107 -3.48 8.15 2.30
N ALA A 108 -3.33 9.35 1.75
CA ALA A 108 -2.27 10.28 2.11
C ALA A 108 -2.31 10.65 3.61
N THR A 109 -3.50 10.94 4.14
CA THR A 109 -3.71 11.19 5.57
C THR A 109 -3.30 10.00 6.43
N MET A 110 -3.68 8.78 6.02
CA MET A 110 -3.35 7.55 6.73
C MET A 110 -1.83 7.28 6.73
N PHE A 111 -1.16 7.54 5.62
CA PHE A 111 0.28 7.36 5.48
C PHE A 111 1.10 8.55 6.02
N GLY A 112 0.47 9.72 6.20
CA GLY A 112 1.09 10.94 6.74
C GLY A 112 1.93 11.71 5.73
N VAL A 113 1.40 11.89 4.49
CA VAL A 113 2.06 12.57 3.36
C VAL A 113 1.09 13.51 2.64
N ASP A 114 1.60 14.28 1.66
CA ASP A 114 0.77 15.06 0.74
C ASP A 114 0.06 14.11 -0.25
N GLN A 115 -1.20 14.40 -0.58
CA GLN A 115 -1.94 13.66 -1.59
C GLN A 115 -1.26 13.68 -2.97
N GLU A 116 -0.53 14.75 -3.27
CA GLU A 116 0.23 14.91 -4.53
C GLU A 116 1.49 14.01 -4.60
N GLU A 117 1.68 13.13 -3.61
CA GLU A 117 2.73 12.12 -3.56
C GLU A 117 2.17 10.70 -3.64
N ILE A 118 0.84 10.54 -3.76
CA ILE A 118 0.15 9.25 -3.78
C ILE A 118 -0.47 8.98 -5.15
N ALA A 119 -0.11 7.86 -5.77
CA ALA A 119 -0.84 7.27 -6.88
C ALA A 119 -1.60 6.01 -6.44
N ILE A 120 -2.81 5.81 -6.98
CA ILE A 120 -3.62 4.61 -6.77
C ILE A 120 -3.32 3.65 -7.90
N THR A 121 -2.86 2.45 -7.57
CA THR A 121 -2.47 1.40 -8.51
C THR A 121 -3.32 0.15 -8.31
N ARG A 122 -3.13 -0.87 -9.17
CA ARG A 122 -3.86 -2.15 -9.03
C ARG A 122 -3.28 -3.05 -7.94
N ASN A 123 -2.02 -2.89 -7.61
CA ASN A 123 -1.33 -3.68 -6.56
C ASN A 123 0.09 -3.14 -6.32
N ALA A 124 0.79 -3.68 -5.30
CA ALA A 124 2.18 -3.36 -5.03
C ALA A 124 3.13 -3.70 -6.19
N SER A 125 2.86 -4.77 -6.94
CA SER A 125 3.74 -5.15 -8.07
C SER A 125 3.75 -4.09 -9.15
N GLU A 126 2.58 -3.62 -9.60
CA GLU A 126 2.50 -2.51 -10.55
C GLU A 126 3.18 -1.26 -10.03
N ALA A 127 2.92 -0.89 -8.78
CA ALA A 127 3.49 0.28 -8.14
C ALA A 127 5.04 0.22 -8.09
N LEU A 128 5.60 -0.90 -7.66
CA LEU A 128 7.04 -1.11 -7.59
C LEU A 128 7.66 -1.22 -8.97
N GLU A 129 7.05 -1.95 -9.90
CA GLU A 129 7.54 -2.09 -11.27
C GLU A 129 7.52 -0.76 -12.02
N THR A 130 6.55 0.13 -11.73
CA THR A 130 6.55 1.51 -12.25
C THR A 130 7.86 2.21 -11.91
N VAL A 131 8.31 2.11 -10.66
CA VAL A 131 9.57 2.72 -10.23
C VAL A 131 10.78 1.95 -10.73
N GLN A 132 10.77 0.62 -10.61
CA GLN A 132 11.86 -0.22 -11.06
C GLN A 132 12.17 -0.05 -12.55
N LEU A 133 11.14 0.05 -13.39
CA LEU A 133 11.29 0.18 -14.85
C LEU A 133 11.45 1.63 -15.29
N GLY A 134 10.82 2.58 -14.55
CA GLY A 134 10.78 3.99 -14.90
C GLY A 134 11.98 4.80 -14.39
N TYR A 135 12.66 4.38 -13.34
CA TYR A 135 13.82 5.10 -12.82
C TYR A 135 15.04 4.90 -13.73
N ARG A 136 15.70 6.01 -14.08
CA ARG A 136 16.82 5.99 -15.03
C ARG A 136 18.08 5.45 -14.38
N LEU A 137 18.52 4.31 -14.88
CA LEU A 137 19.80 3.67 -14.54
C LEU A 137 20.61 3.44 -15.81
N ARG A 138 21.92 3.43 -15.71
CA ARG A 138 22.88 3.17 -16.78
C ARG A 138 23.56 1.83 -16.56
N ALA A 139 24.15 1.29 -17.61
CA ALA A 139 24.99 0.09 -17.49
C ALA A 139 26.09 0.32 -16.43
N GLY A 140 26.25 -0.65 -15.53
CA GLY A 140 27.15 -0.57 -14.38
C GLY A 140 26.60 0.10 -13.14
N ASP A 141 25.44 0.78 -13.20
CA ASP A 141 24.77 1.24 -11.97
C ASP A 141 24.31 0.03 -11.14
N GLU A 142 24.40 0.14 -9.82
CA GLU A 142 24.09 -0.95 -8.91
C GLU A 142 22.76 -0.75 -8.18
N VAL A 143 22.06 -1.86 -8.00
CA VAL A 143 20.86 -1.97 -7.17
C VAL A 143 21.17 -2.95 -6.04
N VAL A 144 20.96 -2.53 -4.79
CA VAL A 144 21.07 -3.39 -3.61
C VAL A 144 19.66 -3.82 -3.18
N THR A 145 19.45 -5.12 -3.06
CA THR A 145 18.23 -5.77 -2.57
C THR A 145 18.60 -6.96 -1.71
N THR A 146 17.65 -7.76 -1.24
CA THR A 146 17.92 -8.95 -0.43
C THR A 146 17.54 -10.24 -1.16
N THR A 147 18.02 -11.37 -0.68
CA THR A 147 17.61 -12.69 -1.18
C THR A 147 16.21 -13.09 -0.76
N GLN A 148 15.57 -12.34 0.17
CA GLN A 148 14.24 -12.62 0.70
C GLN A 148 13.19 -11.60 0.25
N ASP A 149 13.56 -10.63 -0.59
CA ASP A 149 12.59 -9.74 -1.22
C ASP A 149 11.67 -10.52 -2.18
N TYR A 150 10.51 -9.93 -2.47
CA TYR A 150 9.47 -10.63 -3.23
C TYR A 150 9.97 -11.06 -4.61
N PRO A 151 9.80 -12.34 -5.02
CA PRO A 151 10.41 -12.87 -6.24
C PRO A 151 10.08 -12.11 -7.51
N ARG A 152 8.86 -11.55 -7.63
CA ARG A 152 8.48 -10.74 -8.79
C ARG A 152 9.34 -9.48 -8.89
N MET A 153 9.63 -8.83 -7.77
CA MET A 153 10.50 -7.65 -7.74
C MET A 153 11.94 -7.99 -8.09
N LEU A 154 12.42 -9.13 -7.62
CA LEU A 154 13.74 -9.65 -8.00
C LEU A 154 13.81 -9.95 -9.51
N THR A 155 12.77 -10.60 -10.06
CA THR A 155 12.67 -10.87 -11.51
C THR A 155 12.67 -9.59 -12.33
N THR A 156 12.03 -8.52 -11.87
CA THR A 156 12.07 -7.22 -12.57
C THR A 156 13.47 -6.61 -12.58
N TRP A 157 14.22 -6.69 -11.47
CA TRP A 157 15.62 -6.28 -11.45
C TRP A 157 16.50 -7.15 -12.34
N GLU A 158 16.30 -8.48 -12.37
CA GLU A 158 16.97 -9.40 -13.31
C GLU A 158 16.69 -9.05 -14.77
N GLN A 159 15.46 -8.65 -15.09
CA GLN A 159 15.12 -8.16 -16.42
C GLN A 159 15.93 -6.91 -16.77
N ARG A 160 16.08 -5.98 -15.82
CA ARG A 160 16.89 -4.78 -16.00
C ARG A 160 18.39 -5.07 -16.13
N GLU A 161 18.92 -6.06 -15.40
CA GLU A 161 20.30 -6.52 -15.62
C GLU A 161 20.51 -6.94 -17.08
N ARG A 162 19.60 -7.79 -17.60
CA ARG A 162 19.70 -8.30 -18.99
C ARG A 162 19.47 -7.24 -20.05
N ARG A 163 18.56 -6.27 -19.78
CA ARG A 163 18.15 -5.26 -20.75
C ARG A 163 19.06 -4.04 -20.74
N ASP A 164 19.40 -3.56 -19.54
CA ASP A 164 20.02 -2.25 -19.32
C ASP A 164 21.47 -2.36 -18.84
N GLY A 165 21.95 -3.56 -18.51
CA GLY A 165 23.33 -3.80 -18.05
C GLY A 165 23.62 -3.28 -16.64
N ILE A 166 22.60 -3.09 -15.81
CA ILE A 166 22.79 -2.77 -14.39
C ILE A 166 23.30 -4.00 -13.63
N VAL A 167 23.76 -3.81 -12.39
CA VAL A 167 24.23 -4.88 -11.51
C VAL A 167 23.32 -5.00 -10.30
N VAL A 168 22.77 -6.19 -10.04
CA VAL A 168 21.91 -6.44 -8.87
C VAL A 168 22.65 -7.19 -7.78
N LYS A 169 22.84 -6.53 -6.64
CA LYS A 169 23.46 -7.11 -5.44
C LYS A 169 22.39 -7.60 -4.48
N ARG A 170 22.39 -8.92 -4.21
CA ARG A 170 21.44 -9.55 -3.30
C ARG A 170 22.10 -9.88 -1.98
N VAL A 171 21.78 -9.09 -0.97
CA VAL A 171 22.28 -9.28 0.40
C VAL A 171 21.64 -10.51 1.02
N LYS A 172 22.46 -11.38 1.58
CA LYS A 172 22.02 -12.50 2.43
C LYS A 172 22.10 -12.09 3.89
N TYR A 173 21.12 -12.50 4.66
CA TYR A 173 21.11 -12.30 6.12
C TYR A 173 20.50 -13.51 6.82
N PRO A 174 20.80 -13.74 8.11
CA PRO A 174 20.29 -14.89 8.86
C PRO A 174 18.78 -14.82 9.05
N THR A 175 18.13 -15.98 9.09
CA THR A 175 16.70 -16.13 9.37
C THR A 175 16.49 -17.15 10.48
N PRO A 176 15.92 -16.78 11.64
CA PRO A 176 15.45 -15.44 11.99
C PRO A 176 16.59 -14.43 12.14
N LEU A 177 16.27 -13.15 11.91
CA LEU A 177 17.18 -12.04 12.19
C LEU A 177 17.18 -11.79 13.71
N VAL A 178 18.33 -12.03 14.36
CA VAL A 178 18.48 -11.89 15.80
C VAL A 178 18.83 -10.46 16.19
N ASN A 179 19.67 -9.79 15.39
CA ASN A 179 20.10 -8.42 15.63
C ASN A 179 19.83 -7.58 14.38
N SER A 180 19.10 -6.47 14.55
CA SER A 180 18.76 -5.55 13.46
C SER A 180 20.00 -4.87 12.86
N ASP A 181 21.03 -4.61 13.69
CA ASP A 181 22.25 -3.94 13.23
C ASP A 181 23.04 -4.82 12.24
N ASP A 182 23.05 -6.14 12.43
CA ASP A 182 23.71 -7.07 11.50
C ASP A 182 23.10 -6.99 10.10
N PHE A 183 21.78 -6.75 10.00
CA PHE A 183 21.11 -6.55 8.73
C PHE A 183 21.49 -5.21 8.10
N VAL A 184 21.50 -4.13 8.89
CA VAL A 184 21.91 -2.81 8.43
C VAL A 184 23.35 -2.85 7.91
N ASP A 185 24.26 -3.44 8.67
CA ASP A 185 25.67 -3.58 8.29
C ASP A 185 25.86 -4.40 7.02
N ALA A 186 25.10 -5.48 6.86
CA ALA A 186 25.14 -6.30 5.65
C ALA A 186 24.70 -5.51 4.41
N VAL A 187 23.61 -4.73 4.50
CA VAL A 187 23.13 -3.87 3.41
C VAL A 187 24.13 -2.75 3.12
N VAL A 188 24.62 -2.08 4.17
CA VAL A 188 25.58 -0.95 4.03
C VAL A 188 26.88 -1.40 3.41
N SER A 189 27.38 -2.61 3.77
CA SER A 189 28.60 -3.20 3.19
C SER A 189 28.45 -3.54 1.70
N ALA A 190 27.24 -3.73 1.19
CA ALA A 190 26.98 -3.96 -0.22
C ALA A 190 26.93 -2.67 -1.05
N ILE A 191 26.79 -1.50 -0.40
CA ILE A 191 26.74 -0.20 -1.06
C ILE A 191 28.14 0.25 -1.52
N THR A 192 28.25 0.66 -2.78
CA THR A 192 29.45 1.24 -3.39
C THR A 192 29.13 2.60 -4.02
N PRO A 193 30.13 3.32 -4.57
CA PRO A 193 29.87 4.56 -5.31
C PRO A 193 28.98 4.39 -6.56
N GLN A 194 28.86 3.17 -7.08
CA GLN A 194 28.01 2.83 -8.23
C GLN A 194 26.57 2.55 -7.81
N THR A 195 26.29 2.34 -6.53
CA THR A 195 24.93 2.06 -6.03
C THR A 195 24.03 3.27 -6.23
N LYS A 196 22.90 3.06 -6.91
CA LYS A 196 21.89 4.10 -7.20
C LYS A 196 20.55 3.82 -6.54
N VAL A 197 20.27 2.58 -6.19
CA VAL A 197 19.00 2.15 -5.61
C VAL A 197 19.25 1.16 -4.48
N VAL A 198 18.52 1.31 -3.38
CA VAL A 198 18.31 0.28 -2.38
C VAL A 198 16.82 -0.06 -2.36
N HIS A 199 16.46 -1.33 -2.60
CA HIS A 199 15.09 -1.81 -2.61
C HIS A 199 14.92 -2.94 -1.60
N ILE A 200 14.13 -2.73 -0.56
CA ILE A 200 13.99 -3.65 0.58
C ILE A 200 12.53 -3.74 1.01
N SER A 201 12.07 -4.95 1.35
CA SER A 201 10.77 -5.19 1.99
C SER A 201 10.77 -4.65 3.43
N HIS A 202 9.67 -4.00 3.86
CA HIS A 202 9.49 -3.62 5.26
C HIS A 202 9.13 -4.83 6.13
N ILE A 203 8.18 -5.66 5.66
CA ILE A 203 7.86 -6.95 6.26
C ILE A 203 8.08 -8.03 5.21
N VAL A 204 8.93 -8.99 5.53
CA VAL A 204 9.29 -10.09 4.63
C VAL A 204 8.12 -11.07 4.49
N PHE A 205 7.68 -11.32 3.28
CA PHE A 205 6.49 -12.15 3.00
C PHE A 205 6.65 -13.62 3.42
N LEU A 206 7.88 -14.14 3.44
CA LEU A 206 8.18 -15.53 3.81
C LEU A 206 8.15 -15.77 5.32
N THR A 207 8.61 -14.79 6.09
CA THR A 207 8.95 -14.98 7.51
C THR A 207 8.16 -14.09 8.45
N GLY A 208 7.51 -13.02 7.92
CA GLY A 208 6.89 -11.98 8.75
C GLY A 208 7.91 -11.09 9.49
N GLN A 209 9.22 -11.24 9.21
CA GLN A 209 10.27 -10.43 9.82
C GLN A 209 10.10 -8.96 9.44
N ILE A 210 10.01 -8.08 10.44
CA ILE A 210 10.05 -6.63 10.25
C ILE A 210 11.51 -6.21 10.14
N LEU A 211 11.89 -5.57 9.04
CA LEU A 211 13.25 -5.12 8.77
C LEU A 211 13.43 -3.64 9.18
N PRO A 212 14.63 -3.24 9.64
CA PRO A 212 14.93 -1.88 10.11
C PRO A 212 15.15 -0.92 8.93
N VAL A 213 14.12 -0.75 8.07
CA VAL A 213 14.22 -0.01 6.81
C VAL A 213 14.51 1.48 7.02
N GLN A 214 14.10 2.08 8.15
CA GLN A 214 14.37 3.50 8.43
C GLN A 214 15.87 3.82 8.43
N SER A 215 16.66 3.01 9.12
CA SER A 215 18.11 3.19 9.18
C SER A 215 18.75 3.13 7.81
N ILE A 216 18.30 2.19 6.97
CA ILE A 216 18.80 2.01 5.61
C ILE A 216 18.38 3.18 4.71
N CYS A 217 17.12 3.61 4.78
CA CYS A 217 16.62 4.74 4.00
C CYS A 217 17.37 6.04 4.34
N ARG A 218 17.69 6.26 5.62
CA ARG A 218 18.47 7.41 6.06
C ARG A 218 19.89 7.38 5.46
N ILE A 219 20.57 6.24 5.56
CA ILE A 219 21.92 6.07 5.00
C ILE A 219 21.89 6.21 3.46
N ALA A 220 20.88 5.67 2.80
CA ALA A 220 20.71 5.82 1.35
C ALA A 220 20.55 7.30 0.96
N ARG A 221 19.72 8.05 1.69
CA ARG A 221 19.52 9.48 1.47
C ARG A 221 20.79 10.29 1.63
N GLU A 222 21.56 10.06 2.70
CA GLU A 222 22.84 10.71 2.95
C GLU A 222 23.86 10.49 1.82
N ARG A 223 23.71 9.38 1.10
CA ARG A 223 24.58 9.01 -0.03
C ARG A 223 23.97 9.32 -1.42
N GLY A 224 22.80 9.97 -1.46
CA GLY A 224 22.11 10.29 -2.71
C GLY A 224 21.61 9.05 -3.47
N ILE A 225 21.28 7.98 -2.77
CA ILE A 225 20.79 6.70 -3.28
C ILE A 225 19.27 6.67 -3.10
N LEU A 226 18.52 6.28 -4.15
CA LEU A 226 17.08 6.11 -4.08
C LEU A 226 16.72 4.94 -3.16
N SER A 227 15.86 5.20 -2.16
CA SER A 227 15.31 4.17 -1.28
C SER A 227 13.90 3.77 -1.70
N ILE A 228 13.70 2.48 -2.01
CA ILE A 228 12.41 1.87 -2.33
C ILE A 228 12.06 0.88 -1.23
N VAL A 229 10.90 1.07 -0.61
CA VAL A 229 10.38 0.17 0.43
C VAL A 229 9.14 -0.56 -0.09
N ASP A 230 9.24 -1.89 -0.17
CA ASP A 230 8.09 -2.76 -0.41
C ASP A 230 7.29 -2.91 0.89
N GLY A 231 6.16 -2.23 0.95
CA GLY A 231 5.25 -2.23 2.07
C GLY A 231 4.03 -3.13 1.90
N ALA A 232 4.07 -4.09 0.96
CA ALA A 232 2.93 -4.95 0.64
C ALA A 232 2.34 -5.69 1.85
N HIS A 233 3.15 -5.94 2.88
CA HIS A 233 2.72 -6.60 4.13
C HIS A 233 2.69 -5.69 5.34
N SER A 234 3.06 -4.42 5.23
CA SER A 234 3.13 -3.53 6.40
C SER A 234 2.00 -2.51 6.49
N PHE A 235 1.56 -1.94 5.36
CA PHE A 235 0.50 -0.93 5.35
C PHE A 235 -0.83 -1.52 5.86
N ALA A 236 -1.45 -0.83 6.80
CA ALA A 236 -2.66 -1.26 7.50
C ALA A 236 -2.53 -2.55 8.34
N HIS A 237 -1.34 -3.18 8.39
CA HIS A 237 -1.05 -4.33 9.24
C HIS A 237 -0.47 -3.90 10.59
N ILE A 238 0.49 -3.00 10.56
CA ILE A 238 1.08 -2.40 11.75
C ILE A 238 0.95 -0.86 11.69
N PRO A 239 0.90 -0.17 12.84
CA PRO A 239 0.82 1.28 12.85
C PRO A 239 2.18 1.92 12.54
N PHE A 240 2.25 2.73 11.48
CA PHE A 240 3.39 3.59 11.14
C PHE A 240 2.95 4.69 10.17
N ARG A 241 3.80 5.68 9.98
CA ARG A 241 3.68 6.73 8.96
C ARG A 241 4.92 6.75 8.09
N ARG A 242 4.88 7.43 6.94
CA ARG A 242 6.05 7.58 6.06
C ARG A 242 7.28 8.10 6.80
N ALA A 243 7.11 9.02 7.75
CA ALA A 243 8.20 9.56 8.55
C ALA A 243 8.95 8.50 9.38
N ASP A 244 8.27 7.43 9.78
CA ASP A 244 8.85 6.32 10.53
C ASP A 244 9.69 5.39 9.63
N LEU A 245 9.54 5.47 8.32
CA LEU A 245 10.34 4.71 7.34
C LEU A 245 11.42 5.58 6.69
N ASP A 246 11.17 6.86 6.56
CA ASP A 246 12.02 7.86 5.92
C ASP A 246 12.42 7.52 4.45
N CYS A 247 11.57 6.74 3.78
CA CYS A 247 11.79 6.27 2.41
C CYS A 247 11.46 7.33 1.35
N ASP A 248 12.04 7.16 0.16
CA ASP A 248 11.76 7.98 -1.02
C ASP A 248 10.57 7.45 -1.82
N VAL A 249 10.42 6.14 -1.85
CA VAL A 249 9.35 5.41 -2.51
C VAL A 249 8.80 4.35 -1.57
N PHE A 250 7.48 4.22 -1.54
CA PHE A 250 6.78 3.15 -0.83
C PHE A 250 5.63 2.62 -1.68
N ALA A 251 5.45 1.31 -1.71
CA ALA A 251 4.32 0.73 -2.42
C ALA A 251 3.66 -0.39 -1.61
N THR A 252 2.35 -0.53 -1.77
CA THR A 252 1.58 -1.55 -1.07
C THR A 252 0.40 -2.06 -1.89
N SER A 253 -0.09 -3.25 -1.53
CA SER A 253 -1.36 -3.81 -2.01
C SER A 253 -2.45 -3.56 -0.98
N LEU A 254 -3.45 -2.75 -1.31
CA LEU A 254 -4.54 -2.38 -0.40
C LEU A 254 -5.53 -3.52 -0.16
N HIS A 255 -5.60 -4.49 -1.11
CA HIS A 255 -6.41 -5.70 -1.00
C HIS A 255 -5.83 -6.77 -0.05
N LYS A 256 -4.75 -6.45 0.69
CA LYS A 256 -4.19 -7.30 1.75
C LYS A 256 -4.72 -6.84 3.10
N TRP A 257 -3.92 -6.14 3.87
CA TRP A 257 -4.21 -5.80 5.27
C TRP A 257 -5.23 -4.67 5.46
N LEU A 258 -5.44 -3.82 4.45
CA LEU A 258 -6.53 -2.84 4.45
C LEU A 258 -7.89 -3.49 4.10
N SER A 259 -7.89 -4.70 3.54
CA SER A 259 -9.08 -5.41 3.07
C SER A 259 -9.91 -4.63 2.03
N ALA A 260 -9.25 -3.79 1.23
CA ALA A 260 -9.85 -3.11 0.09
C ALA A 260 -10.18 -4.11 -1.04
N PRO A 261 -10.94 -3.73 -2.07
CA PRO A 261 -11.23 -4.62 -3.19
C PRO A 261 -9.97 -5.18 -3.86
N ILE A 262 -10.06 -6.42 -4.37
CA ILE A 262 -8.98 -7.04 -5.16
C ILE A 262 -8.67 -6.14 -6.37
N GLY A 263 -7.39 -5.96 -6.66
CA GLY A 263 -6.96 -5.05 -7.72
C GLY A 263 -6.82 -3.60 -7.26
N THR A 264 -6.46 -3.39 -5.99
CA THR A 264 -6.14 -2.08 -5.42
C THR A 264 -4.76 -2.05 -4.79
N GLY A 265 -4.03 -0.98 -5.01
CA GLY A 265 -2.70 -0.71 -4.47
C GLY A 265 -2.45 0.79 -4.32
N MET A 266 -1.32 1.12 -3.75
CA MET A 266 -0.87 2.49 -3.55
C MET A 266 0.62 2.60 -3.82
N LEU A 267 1.01 3.65 -4.53
CA LEU A 267 2.39 4.09 -4.74
C LEU A 267 2.57 5.45 -4.09
N TYR A 268 3.52 5.57 -3.20
CA TYR A 268 4.06 6.84 -2.72
C TYR A 268 5.38 7.12 -3.42
N VAL A 269 5.54 8.33 -3.92
CA VAL A 269 6.81 8.86 -4.43
C VAL A 269 7.03 10.24 -3.84
N ARG A 270 8.18 10.47 -3.22
CA ARG A 270 8.59 11.80 -2.75
C ARG A 270 8.51 12.81 -3.91
N LYS A 271 7.88 13.94 -3.66
CA LYS A 271 7.44 14.91 -4.68
C LYS A 271 8.54 15.33 -5.68
N ASP A 272 9.74 15.59 -5.18
CA ASP A 272 10.89 16.00 -6.00
C ASP A 272 11.43 14.89 -6.93
N LEU A 273 11.07 13.63 -6.67
CA LEU A 273 11.48 12.48 -7.47
C LEU A 273 10.47 12.12 -8.57
N ILE A 274 9.23 12.60 -8.49
CA ILE A 274 8.19 12.28 -9.49
C ILE A 274 8.68 12.54 -10.93
N PRO A 275 9.32 13.69 -11.25
CA PRO A 275 9.79 13.94 -12.62
C PRO A 275 10.88 13.01 -13.10
N SER A 276 11.60 12.33 -12.20
CA SER A 276 12.71 11.42 -12.53
C SER A 276 12.29 10.00 -12.89
N ILE A 277 11.01 9.66 -12.68
CA ILE A 277 10.47 8.32 -12.90
C ILE A 277 9.52 8.35 -14.09
N TRP A 278 9.76 7.51 -15.09
CA TRP A 278 8.84 7.31 -16.21
C TRP A 278 7.64 6.45 -15.78
N PRO A 279 6.42 6.76 -16.24
CA PRO A 279 5.28 5.87 -16.02
C PRO A 279 5.40 4.59 -16.88
N LEU A 280 4.71 3.52 -16.49
CA LEU A 280 4.65 2.28 -17.28
C LEU A 280 3.93 2.48 -18.60
N MET A 281 2.85 3.23 -18.60
CA MET A 281 2.12 3.66 -19.79
C MET A 281 2.38 5.15 -20.03
N ALA A 282 2.40 5.56 -21.29
CA ALA A 282 2.73 6.94 -21.66
C ALA A 282 1.69 7.94 -21.10
N ALA A 283 2.19 8.97 -20.44
CA ALA A 283 1.41 10.11 -19.96
C ALA A 283 1.81 11.38 -20.76
N PRO A 284 0.91 12.39 -20.87
CA PRO A 284 1.23 13.67 -21.47
C PRO A 284 2.39 14.37 -20.75
N LYS A 285 3.24 15.09 -21.50
CA LYS A 285 4.37 15.84 -20.93
C LYS A 285 3.96 16.84 -19.83
N THR A 286 2.74 17.36 -19.91
CA THR A 286 2.18 18.25 -18.87
C THR A 286 2.04 17.61 -17.51
N MET A 287 2.08 16.28 -17.45
CA MET A 287 1.99 15.49 -16.22
C MET A 287 3.38 15.06 -15.69
N ASP A 288 4.49 15.51 -16.23
CA ASP A 288 5.82 15.05 -15.81
C ASP A 288 6.05 15.16 -14.30
N ALA A 289 5.52 16.22 -13.66
CA ALA A 289 5.61 16.43 -12.21
C ALA A 289 4.34 16.04 -11.43
N ASP A 290 3.33 15.49 -12.09
CA ASP A 290 2.08 15.05 -11.48
C ASP A 290 2.15 13.57 -11.14
N ILE A 291 1.82 13.22 -9.91
CA ILE A 291 1.79 11.83 -9.43
C ILE A 291 0.79 10.97 -10.20
N ARG A 292 -0.28 11.59 -10.73
CA ARG A 292 -1.34 10.91 -11.48
C ARG A 292 -0.87 10.36 -12.82
N LYS A 293 0.32 10.78 -13.32
CA LYS A 293 0.92 10.16 -14.50
C LYS A 293 1.12 8.64 -14.36
N PHE A 294 1.25 8.14 -13.12
CA PHE A 294 1.36 6.71 -12.84
C PHE A 294 0.02 5.97 -12.89
N GLU A 295 -1.08 6.70 -13.04
CA GLU A 295 -2.44 6.18 -13.14
C GLU A 295 -2.99 6.24 -14.59
N GLU A 296 -2.20 6.72 -15.54
CA GLU A 296 -2.57 6.78 -16.97
C GLU A 296 -2.57 5.38 -17.61
N ILE A 297 -3.54 4.55 -17.19
CA ILE A 297 -3.68 3.15 -17.62
C ILE A 297 -4.83 2.93 -18.60
N GLY A 298 -5.47 4.01 -19.07
CA GLY A 298 -6.68 3.94 -19.90
C GLY A 298 -7.94 3.68 -19.07
N THR A 299 -9.02 3.30 -19.74
CA THR A 299 -10.31 3.04 -19.08
C THR A 299 -10.18 1.92 -18.06
N HIS A 300 -10.54 2.21 -16.84
CA HIS A 300 -10.46 1.29 -15.71
C HIS A 300 -11.69 1.40 -14.79
N PRO A 301 -11.98 0.41 -13.94
CA PRO A 301 -13.18 0.40 -13.11
C PRO A 301 -13.03 1.35 -11.89
N ALA A 302 -13.43 2.62 -12.05
CA ALA A 302 -13.39 3.63 -10.98
C ALA A 302 -14.11 3.18 -9.70
N ALA A 303 -15.15 2.35 -9.82
CA ALA A 303 -15.88 1.76 -8.69
C ALA A 303 -14.95 0.99 -7.72
N VAL A 304 -13.93 0.29 -8.24
CA VAL A 304 -12.97 -0.46 -7.43
C VAL A 304 -12.11 0.49 -6.60
N HIS A 305 -11.65 1.60 -7.19
CA HIS A 305 -10.84 2.59 -6.51
C HIS A 305 -11.65 3.36 -5.45
N ASN A 306 -12.90 3.71 -5.73
CA ASN A 306 -13.77 4.42 -4.78
C ASN A 306 -14.07 3.57 -3.54
N ALA A 307 -14.30 2.27 -3.70
CA ALA A 307 -14.55 1.37 -2.58
C ALA A 307 -13.36 1.19 -1.62
N ILE A 308 -12.15 1.67 -1.97
CA ILE A 308 -11.02 1.81 -1.03
C ILE A 308 -11.42 2.73 0.12
N GLY A 309 -12.22 3.78 -0.16
CA GLY A 309 -12.73 4.69 0.86
C GLY A 309 -13.53 3.97 1.96
N ASP A 310 -14.37 3.01 1.57
CA ASP A 310 -15.15 2.19 2.52
C ASP A 310 -14.24 1.25 3.33
N ALA A 311 -13.18 0.71 2.70
CA ALA A 311 -12.19 -0.10 3.40
C ALA A 311 -11.42 0.72 4.46
N ILE A 312 -11.02 1.96 4.14
CA ILE A 312 -10.41 2.88 5.10
C ILE A 312 -11.36 3.15 6.27
N THR A 313 -12.65 3.39 5.98
CA THR A 313 -13.67 3.62 7.03
C THR A 313 -13.83 2.42 7.94
N PHE A 314 -13.84 1.21 7.37
CA PHE A 314 -13.94 -0.03 8.16
C PHE A 314 -12.69 -0.29 9.01
N HIS A 315 -11.52 0.09 8.51
CA HIS A 315 -10.24 -0.14 9.19
C HIS A 315 -9.98 0.85 10.35
N GLN A 316 -10.50 2.07 10.28
CA GLN A 316 -10.35 3.13 11.30
C GLN A 316 -11.38 3.02 12.43
#